data_87a59429a0d92ee0596572fcc4dabac2
#
_entry.id   87a59429a0d92ee0596572fcc4dabac2
#
_cell.length_a   1.000
_cell.length_b   1.000
_cell.length_c   1.000
_cell.angle_alpha   90.00
_cell.angle_beta   90.00
_cell.angle_gamma   90.00
#
_symmetry.space_group_name_H-M   'P 1'
#
loop_
_entity.id
_entity.type
_entity.pdbx_description
1 polymer ?
#
loop_
_entity_poly.entity_id
_entity_poly.type
_entity_poly.pdbx_seq_one_letter_code
_entity_poly.pdbx_strand_id
1 'polypeptide(L)'
;MKILAVVQCIDSDVFSTNPDDCCISPLKKSKVFDDIVLAVPKLGNYSIFEGLSKKWNVGVFFGSNYNVAERIYNATKNFEPDIVVRILLRRFYIDMDLINSLILKLQEGYDYINLDNNVYSDVSADVCTFSALKRAVELIKELPDDYRSNSFRFNPWRFMEVNSNFKIFTFSYKKKWNDEKIKFTREKIKNLMKQEDEAQPVDSNEPINRYRFISQFIVKTDNVLDIACGEGSGTKIISDFAKEVYGIDYDKKYIADAKLKFSKPNLKFILGSDELLEGFGEQFDKVICTHTLEHVSDDKLFLRRIRNSLKPNGKLILEVPRLCPYPIGKPLWPDHKREYEKDSLEKLIQKVGFEIESAFGGNRRDYVNVSDARDAFLYVCKKSN
;
A
#
# COMPACT_ATOMS: atom_id res chain seq x y z
N MET A 1 -0.64 -28.88 20.76
CA MET A 1 -0.61 -27.55 20.11
C MET A 1 -0.88 -27.74 18.64
N LYS A 2 -1.96 -27.16 18.15
CA LYS A 2 -2.40 -27.29 16.76
C LYS A 2 -1.97 -26.08 15.94
N ILE A 3 -1.25 -26.31 14.83
CA ILE A 3 -0.71 -25.26 13.96
C ILE A 3 -1.38 -25.34 12.59
N LEU A 4 -2.06 -24.26 12.18
CA LEU A 4 -2.76 -24.19 10.92
C LEU A 4 -2.04 -23.25 9.95
N ALA A 5 -1.75 -23.73 8.74
CA ALA A 5 -1.33 -22.88 7.65
C ALA A 5 -2.56 -22.33 6.90
N VAL A 6 -2.67 -21.00 6.79
CA VAL A 6 -3.68 -20.33 5.99
C VAL A 6 -3.03 -19.74 4.76
N VAL A 7 -3.34 -20.29 3.61
CA VAL A 7 -2.83 -19.79 2.34
C VAL A 7 -3.82 -18.79 1.77
N GLN A 8 -3.47 -17.51 1.89
CA GLN A 8 -4.28 -16.43 1.34
C GLN A 8 -4.15 -16.40 -0.18
N CYS A 9 -5.27 -16.51 -0.86
CA CYS A 9 -5.37 -16.43 -2.31
C CYS A 9 -5.95 -15.07 -2.74
N ILE A 10 -5.59 -14.62 -3.93
CA ILE A 10 -6.25 -13.55 -4.69
C ILE A 10 -6.70 -14.12 -6.03
N ASP A 11 -7.56 -13.41 -6.76
CA ASP A 11 -8.18 -13.93 -7.99
C ASP A 11 -7.15 -14.25 -9.08
N SER A 12 -6.06 -13.53 -9.11
CA SER A 12 -4.96 -13.69 -10.06
C SER A 12 -3.90 -14.74 -9.66
N ASP A 13 -4.07 -15.43 -8.53
CA ASP A 13 -3.04 -16.35 -8.02
C ASP A 13 -3.00 -17.73 -8.72
N VAL A 14 -3.87 -18.00 -9.69
CA VAL A 14 -3.95 -19.30 -10.33
C VAL A 14 -3.04 -19.39 -11.55
N PHE A 15 -1.75 -19.46 -11.33
CA PHE A 15 -0.73 -19.54 -12.39
C PHE A 15 -0.31 -20.97 -12.72
N SER A 16 -0.51 -21.91 -11.81
CA SER A 16 -0.13 -23.30 -11.98
C SER A 16 -0.98 -24.22 -11.12
N THR A 17 -1.31 -25.38 -11.67
CA THR A 17 -1.96 -26.46 -10.90
C THR A 17 -0.95 -27.37 -10.22
N ASN A 18 0.36 -27.14 -10.39
CA ASN A 18 1.41 -27.90 -9.76
C ASN A 18 1.74 -27.32 -8.37
N PRO A 19 1.62 -28.09 -7.25
CA PRO A 19 1.91 -27.63 -5.92
C PRO A 19 3.39 -27.26 -5.70
N ASP A 20 4.30 -27.74 -6.52
CA ASP A 20 5.73 -27.38 -6.47
C ASP A 20 6.02 -25.98 -7.04
N ASP A 21 5.06 -25.41 -7.78
CA ASP A 21 5.16 -24.04 -8.31
C ASP A 21 4.63 -22.97 -7.33
N CYS A 22 4.30 -23.33 -6.10
CA CYS A 22 3.79 -22.41 -5.07
C CYS A 22 4.18 -22.87 -3.65
N CYS A 23 3.67 -22.19 -2.64
CA CYS A 23 3.95 -22.49 -1.23
C CYS A 23 3.44 -23.85 -0.74
N ILE A 24 2.55 -24.54 -1.43
CA ILE A 24 1.85 -25.73 -0.93
C ILE A 24 2.80 -26.91 -0.70
N SER A 25 3.68 -27.19 -1.66
CA SER A 25 4.62 -28.31 -1.53
C SER A 25 5.55 -28.22 -0.33
N PRO A 26 6.27 -27.09 -0.10
CA PRO A 26 7.09 -26.95 1.10
C PRO A 26 6.27 -27.01 2.40
N LEU A 27 5.05 -26.48 2.43
CA LEU A 27 4.19 -26.55 3.62
C LEU A 27 3.83 -28.01 3.95
N LYS A 28 3.44 -28.78 2.96
CA LYS A 28 3.10 -30.22 3.13
C LYS A 28 4.31 -31.07 3.52
N LYS A 29 5.50 -30.77 2.97
CA LYS A 29 6.74 -31.49 3.29
C LYS A 29 7.25 -31.22 4.70
N SER A 30 6.93 -30.08 5.27
CA SER A 30 7.48 -29.62 6.57
C SER A 30 6.98 -30.42 7.77
N LYS A 31 5.80 -31.04 7.69
CA LYS A 31 5.12 -31.75 8.81
C LYS A 31 4.90 -30.87 10.07
N VAL A 32 5.06 -29.56 9.97
CA VAL A 32 4.85 -28.60 11.06
C VAL A 32 3.39 -28.26 11.23
N PHE A 33 2.64 -28.31 10.14
CA PHE A 33 1.23 -27.92 10.08
C PHE A 33 0.34 -29.15 10.22
N ASP A 34 -0.64 -29.04 11.13
CA ASP A 34 -1.69 -30.07 11.29
C ASP A 34 -2.66 -30.05 10.11
N ASP A 35 -2.94 -28.85 9.59
CA ASP A 35 -3.80 -28.63 8.43
C ASP A 35 -3.31 -27.46 7.58
N ILE A 36 -3.75 -27.44 6.31
CA ILE A 36 -3.55 -26.34 5.36
C ILE A 36 -4.89 -25.98 4.77
N VAL A 37 -5.26 -24.68 4.77
CA VAL A 37 -6.50 -24.19 4.19
C VAL A 37 -6.25 -23.03 3.24
N LEU A 38 -6.87 -23.06 2.06
CA LEU A 38 -6.89 -21.94 1.10
C LEU A 38 -7.99 -20.95 1.51
N ALA A 39 -7.63 -19.70 1.73
CA ALA A 39 -8.58 -18.62 2.02
C ALA A 39 -8.80 -17.76 0.77
N VAL A 40 -9.87 -18.06 0.02
CA VAL A 40 -10.16 -17.57 -1.33
C VAL A 40 -11.22 -16.46 -1.27
N PRO A 41 -11.10 -15.36 -2.06
CA PRO A 41 -12.18 -14.37 -2.20
C PRO A 41 -13.41 -14.95 -2.90
N LYS A 42 -14.62 -14.47 -2.53
CA LYS A 42 -15.88 -14.97 -3.10
C LYS A 42 -16.11 -14.62 -4.58
N LEU A 43 -15.53 -13.54 -5.10
CA LEU A 43 -15.66 -13.12 -6.51
C LEU A 43 -14.62 -13.79 -7.44
N GLY A 44 -14.05 -14.91 -7.05
CA GLY A 44 -13.04 -15.61 -7.83
C GLY A 44 -13.58 -16.82 -8.57
N ASN A 45 -12.72 -17.46 -9.34
CA ASN A 45 -12.97 -18.72 -10.04
C ASN A 45 -13.13 -19.90 -9.07
N TYR A 46 -14.29 -20.05 -8.45
CA TYR A 46 -14.60 -21.10 -7.48
C TYR A 46 -14.16 -22.50 -7.92
N SER A 47 -14.52 -22.89 -9.16
CA SER A 47 -14.24 -24.22 -9.69
C SER A 47 -12.76 -24.55 -9.76
N ILE A 48 -11.92 -23.55 -10.02
CA ILE A 48 -10.46 -23.71 -10.05
C ILE A 48 -9.93 -24.00 -8.64
N PHE A 49 -10.29 -23.18 -7.65
CA PHE A 49 -9.81 -23.38 -6.29
C PHE A 49 -10.37 -24.64 -5.62
N GLU A 50 -11.60 -25.04 -5.93
CA GLU A 50 -12.13 -26.35 -5.53
C GLU A 50 -11.35 -27.50 -6.16
N GLY A 51 -11.03 -27.39 -7.45
CA GLY A 51 -10.18 -28.36 -8.15
C GLY A 51 -8.78 -28.46 -7.55
N LEU A 52 -8.16 -27.32 -7.23
CA LEU A 52 -6.85 -27.26 -6.60
C LEU A 52 -6.88 -27.83 -5.17
N SER A 53 -7.90 -27.49 -4.39
CA SER A 53 -8.11 -28.03 -3.03
C SER A 53 -8.12 -29.56 -3.04
N LYS A 54 -8.91 -30.16 -3.93
CA LYS A 54 -8.97 -31.62 -4.10
C LYS A 54 -7.62 -32.19 -4.57
N LYS A 55 -7.03 -31.58 -5.61
CA LYS A 55 -5.75 -32.03 -6.17
C LYS A 55 -4.61 -31.97 -5.17
N TRP A 56 -4.57 -30.91 -4.39
CA TRP A 56 -3.51 -30.70 -3.40
C TRP A 56 -3.83 -31.33 -2.05
N ASN A 57 -5.03 -31.87 -1.88
CA ASN A 57 -5.54 -32.41 -0.61
C ASN A 57 -5.32 -31.40 0.54
N VAL A 58 -5.93 -30.22 0.43
CA VAL A 58 -5.95 -29.13 1.39
C VAL A 58 -7.36 -28.58 1.52
N GLY A 59 -7.67 -27.93 2.65
CA GLY A 59 -8.96 -27.28 2.84
C GLY A 59 -9.14 -26.07 1.92
N VAL A 60 -10.39 -25.66 1.66
CA VAL A 60 -10.71 -24.42 0.96
C VAL A 60 -11.87 -23.72 1.66
N PHE A 61 -11.75 -22.39 1.77
CA PHE A 61 -12.78 -21.51 2.31
C PHE A 61 -12.95 -20.30 1.40
N PHE A 62 -14.18 -20.01 1.02
CA PHE A 62 -14.54 -18.85 0.21
C PHE A 62 -15.14 -17.76 1.12
N GLY A 63 -14.50 -16.60 1.18
CA GLY A 63 -14.86 -15.53 2.10
C GLY A 63 -14.86 -14.14 1.47
N SER A 64 -14.95 -13.10 2.31
CA SER A 64 -15.03 -11.73 1.87
C SER A 64 -13.92 -11.33 0.88
N ASN A 65 -14.27 -10.59 -0.16
CA ASN A 65 -13.30 -10.07 -1.12
C ASN A 65 -12.46 -8.94 -0.52
N TYR A 66 -13.08 -8.12 0.30
CA TYR A 66 -12.52 -6.87 0.83
C TYR A 66 -12.05 -6.97 2.28
N ASN A 67 -12.61 -7.88 3.06
CA ASN A 67 -12.23 -8.10 4.45
C ASN A 67 -11.39 -9.38 4.58
N VAL A 68 -10.09 -9.24 4.35
CA VAL A 68 -9.11 -10.33 4.44
C VAL A 68 -9.01 -10.86 5.87
N ALA A 69 -9.08 -9.98 6.88
CA ALA A 69 -9.05 -10.35 8.28
C ALA A 69 -10.17 -11.34 8.62
N GLU A 70 -11.40 -11.00 8.23
CA GLU A 70 -12.57 -11.86 8.44
C GLU A 70 -12.48 -13.15 7.62
N ARG A 71 -12.01 -13.07 6.38
CA ARG A 71 -11.82 -14.25 5.52
C ARG A 71 -10.85 -15.24 6.14
N ILE A 72 -9.69 -14.77 6.62
CA ILE A 72 -8.69 -15.63 7.26
C ILE A 72 -9.25 -16.22 8.56
N TYR A 73 -9.86 -15.41 9.41
CA TYR A 73 -10.47 -15.89 10.65
C TYR A 73 -11.55 -16.97 10.38
N ASN A 74 -12.45 -16.73 9.43
CA ASN A 74 -13.50 -17.70 9.09
C ASN A 74 -12.95 -18.98 8.44
N ALA A 75 -11.84 -18.88 7.71
CA ALA A 75 -11.13 -20.06 7.17
C ALA A 75 -10.50 -20.91 8.29
N THR A 76 -10.19 -20.32 9.44
CA THR A 76 -9.45 -21.00 10.52
C THR A 76 -10.33 -21.44 11.68
N LYS A 77 -11.45 -20.78 11.93
CA LYS A 77 -12.23 -20.95 13.17
C LYS A 77 -12.72 -22.38 13.43
N ASN A 78 -13.06 -23.14 12.37
CA ASN A 78 -13.55 -24.51 12.51
C ASN A 78 -12.43 -25.53 12.81
N PHE A 79 -11.17 -25.14 12.63
CA PHE A 79 -10.01 -25.96 12.98
C PHE A 79 -9.58 -25.78 14.43
N GLU A 80 -10.00 -24.70 15.08
CA GLU A 80 -9.62 -24.34 16.45
C GLU A 80 -8.10 -24.47 16.70
N PRO A 81 -7.26 -23.82 15.89
CA PRO A 81 -5.81 -23.94 16.05
C PRO A 81 -5.32 -23.10 17.25
N ASP A 82 -4.16 -23.45 17.78
CA ASP A 82 -3.44 -22.60 18.74
C ASP A 82 -2.69 -21.48 18.01
N ILE A 83 -2.09 -21.83 16.86
CA ILE A 83 -1.26 -20.92 16.05
C ILE A 83 -1.75 -20.89 14.62
N VAL A 84 -1.81 -19.68 14.05
CA VAL A 84 -2.13 -19.42 12.65
C VAL A 84 -0.89 -18.86 11.95
N VAL A 85 -0.51 -19.52 10.85
CA VAL A 85 0.57 -19.09 9.96
C VAL A 85 -0.03 -18.71 8.62
N ARG A 86 -0.05 -17.43 8.33
CA ARG A 86 -0.61 -16.91 7.06
C ARG A 86 0.50 -16.75 6.01
N ILE A 87 0.24 -17.26 4.81
CA ILE A 87 1.16 -17.24 3.67
C ILE A 87 0.39 -16.82 2.42
N LEU A 88 1.02 -16.08 1.52
CA LEU A 88 0.43 -15.78 0.20
C LEU A 88 0.67 -16.95 -0.76
N LEU A 89 -0.35 -17.38 -1.52
CA LEU A 89 -0.23 -18.50 -2.46
C LEU A 89 0.91 -18.31 -3.48
N ARG A 90 1.11 -17.08 -3.96
CA ARG A 90 2.16 -16.72 -4.91
C ARG A 90 3.59 -16.66 -4.37
N ARG A 91 3.81 -17.04 -3.10
CA ARG A 91 5.17 -17.18 -2.55
C ARG A 91 5.77 -18.50 -3.01
N PHE A 92 6.61 -18.45 -4.04
CA PHE A 92 7.25 -19.63 -4.64
C PHE A 92 8.41 -20.18 -3.80
N TYR A 93 8.99 -19.36 -2.95
CA TYR A 93 10.05 -19.76 -2.04
C TYR A 93 9.69 -19.37 -0.61
N ILE A 94 9.63 -20.38 0.26
CA ILE A 94 9.35 -20.20 1.68
C ILE A 94 10.54 -20.74 2.47
N ASP A 95 11.04 -19.97 3.43
CA ASP A 95 12.05 -20.40 4.36
C ASP A 95 11.37 -21.05 5.58
N MET A 96 11.32 -22.37 5.59
CA MET A 96 10.70 -23.13 6.68
C MET A 96 11.48 -23.02 7.99
N ASP A 97 12.81 -22.79 7.97
CA ASP A 97 13.61 -22.58 9.18
C ASP A 97 13.22 -21.24 9.83
N LEU A 98 12.99 -20.22 9.00
CA LEU A 98 12.46 -18.94 9.48
C LEU A 98 11.08 -19.13 10.11
N ILE A 99 10.15 -19.78 9.41
CA ILE A 99 8.79 -19.99 9.94
C ILE A 99 8.82 -20.76 11.27
N ASN A 100 9.63 -21.80 11.37
CA ASN A 100 9.82 -22.55 12.62
C ASN A 100 10.34 -21.65 13.75
N SER A 101 11.30 -20.78 13.44
CA SER A 101 11.85 -19.83 14.41
C SER A 101 10.79 -18.84 14.90
N LEU A 102 9.91 -18.37 14.00
CA LEU A 102 8.80 -17.48 14.35
C LEU A 102 7.77 -18.18 15.25
N ILE A 103 7.43 -19.44 14.94
CA ILE A 103 6.52 -20.27 15.74
C ILE A 103 7.10 -20.48 17.15
N LEU A 104 8.37 -20.85 17.25
CA LEU A 104 9.03 -21.04 18.54
C LEU A 104 9.04 -19.74 19.35
N LYS A 105 9.31 -18.60 18.69
CA LYS A 105 9.29 -17.30 19.36
C LYS A 105 7.90 -16.90 19.84
N LEU A 106 6.85 -17.20 19.07
CA LEU A 106 5.47 -16.94 19.47
C LEU A 106 5.09 -17.68 20.77
N GLN A 107 5.61 -18.91 20.96
CA GLN A 107 5.37 -19.75 22.15
C GLN A 107 5.94 -19.15 23.46
N GLU A 108 6.80 -18.15 23.37
CA GLU A 108 7.28 -17.40 24.54
C GLU A 108 6.21 -16.45 25.11
N GLY A 109 4.97 -16.50 24.60
CA GLY A 109 3.82 -15.76 25.09
C GLY A 109 3.58 -14.43 24.37
N TYR A 110 3.95 -14.35 23.11
CA TYR A 110 3.59 -13.25 22.24
C TYR A 110 2.29 -13.54 21.47
N ASP A 111 1.58 -12.49 21.09
CA ASP A 111 0.35 -12.55 20.28
C ASP A 111 0.66 -12.63 18.78
N TYR A 112 1.69 -11.90 18.34
CA TYR A 112 2.14 -11.82 16.95
C TYR A 112 3.66 -11.59 16.90
N ILE A 113 4.29 -12.19 15.90
CA ILE A 113 5.71 -11.96 15.59
C ILE A 113 5.83 -11.13 14.33
N ASN A 114 6.31 -9.90 14.49
CA ASN A 114 6.67 -9.02 13.39
C ASN A 114 8.09 -9.32 12.92
N LEU A 115 8.38 -9.08 11.63
CA LEU A 115 9.72 -9.21 11.07
C LEU A 115 10.33 -7.82 10.88
N ASP A 116 11.63 -7.70 11.16
CA ASP A 116 12.33 -6.45 10.85
C ASP A 116 12.46 -6.25 9.32
N ASN A 117 12.78 -5.03 8.91
CA ASN A 117 12.85 -4.64 7.50
C ASN A 117 13.98 -5.33 6.71
N ASN A 118 14.87 -6.08 7.38
CA ASN A 118 15.98 -6.80 6.75
C ASN A 118 15.55 -8.18 6.25
N VAL A 119 14.35 -8.63 6.59
CA VAL A 119 13.81 -9.91 6.12
C VAL A 119 12.97 -9.68 4.87
N TYR A 120 13.33 -10.39 3.79
CA TYR A 120 12.54 -10.33 2.56
C TYR A 120 11.11 -10.86 2.81
N SER A 121 10.12 -10.03 2.57
CA SER A 121 8.71 -10.41 2.70
C SER A 121 8.33 -11.64 1.85
N ASP A 122 9.07 -11.88 0.75
CA ASP A 122 8.81 -12.96 -0.19
C ASP A 122 9.09 -14.36 0.38
N VAL A 123 9.89 -14.47 1.45
CA VAL A 123 10.30 -15.75 2.05
C VAL A 123 9.64 -16.02 3.40
N SER A 124 8.83 -15.11 3.90
CA SER A 124 8.28 -15.10 5.25
C SER A 124 6.80 -15.46 5.30
N ALA A 125 6.29 -15.58 6.52
CA ALA A 125 4.88 -15.75 6.84
C ALA A 125 4.50 -14.81 7.98
N ASP A 126 3.21 -14.50 8.11
CA ASP A 126 2.69 -13.86 9.31
C ASP A 126 2.32 -14.95 10.33
N VAL A 127 2.81 -14.83 11.57
CA VAL A 127 2.62 -15.84 12.60
C VAL A 127 2.01 -15.22 13.84
N CYS A 128 0.81 -15.68 14.20
CA CYS A 128 0.10 -15.18 15.38
C CYS A 128 -0.61 -16.31 16.14
N THR A 129 -1.02 -16.05 17.37
CA THR A 129 -1.96 -16.93 18.07
C THR A 129 -3.35 -16.81 17.47
N PHE A 130 -4.13 -17.88 17.49
CA PHE A 130 -5.52 -17.82 17.01
C PHE A 130 -6.38 -16.88 17.87
N SER A 131 -6.13 -16.82 19.17
CA SER A 131 -6.79 -15.89 20.09
C SER A 131 -6.51 -14.42 19.72
N ALA A 132 -5.27 -14.10 19.31
CA ALA A 132 -4.92 -12.77 18.84
C ALA A 132 -5.63 -12.43 17.52
N LEU A 133 -5.66 -13.36 16.55
CA LEU A 133 -6.39 -13.18 15.30
C LEU A 133 -7.88 -12.93 15.55
N LYS A 134 -8.52 -13.73 16.42
CA LYS A 134 -9.93 -13.55 16.81
C LYS A 134 -10.16 -12.17 17.38
N ARG A 135 -9.37 -11.77 18.39
CA ARG A 135 -9.45 -10.46 19.04
C ARG A 135 -9.23 -9.32 18.06
N ALA A 136 -8.26 -9.44 17.14
CA ALA A 136 -8.02 -8.44 16.11
C ALA A 136 -9.23 -8.26 15.19
N VAL A 137 -9.85 -9.36 14.73
CA VAL A 137 -11.04 -9.31 13.86
C VAL A 137 -12.23 -8.70 14.59
N GLU A 138 -12.44 -9.02 15.87
CA GLU A 138 -13.51 -8.43 16.69
C GLU A 138 -13.32 -6.91 16.83
N LEU A 139 -12.12 -6.45 17.17
CA LEU A 139 -11.81 -5.03 17.29
C LEU A 139 -11.90 -4.29 15.94
N ILE A 140 -11.46 -4.92 14.84
CA ILE A 140 -11.56 -4.33 13.50
C ILE A 140 -13.02 -4.16 13.05
N LYS A 141 -13.95 -5.02 13.49
CA LYS A 141 -15.39 -4.88 13.20
C LYS A 141 -16.01 -3.63 13.81
N GLU A 142 -15.55 -3.22 14.97
CA GLU A 142 -16.02 -2.00 15.65
C GLU A 142 -15.48 -0.70 15.04
N LEU A 143 -14.51 -0.80 14.12
CA LEU A 143 -13.95 0.37 13.47
C LEU A 143 -14.92 0.97 12.45
N PRO A 144 -14.92 2.31 12.29
CA PRO A 144 -15.74 2.98 11.29
C PRO A 144 -15.42 2.49 9.88
N ASP A 145 -16.33 2.69 8.93
CA ASP A 145 -16.11 2.33 7.53
C ASP A 145 -15.35 3.45 6.82
N ASP A 146 -14.05 3.49 7.06
CA ASP A 146 -13.10 4.41 6.45
C ASP A 146 -11.88 3.68 5.88
N TYR A 147 -11.00 4.40 5.20
CA TYR A 147 -9.82 3.83 4.53
C TYR A 147 -8.89 3.07 5.48
N ARG A 148 -8.58 3.64 6.63
CA ARG A 148 -7.68 3.02 7.61
C ARG A 148 -8.28 1.74 8.17
N SER A 149 -9.56 1.77 8.52
CA SER A 149 -10.29 0.58 8.97
C SER A 149 -10.32 -0.47 7.88
N ASN A 150 -10.51 -0.06 6.62
CA ASN A 150 -10.41 -0.94 5.47
C ASN A 150 -8.99 -1.47 5.27
N SER A 151 -7.96 -0.66 5.49
CA SER A 151 -6.56 -1.12 5.48
C SER A 151 -6.31 -2.22 6.52
N PHE A 152 -6.87 -2.10 7.74
CA PHE A 152 -6.78 -3.14 8.76
C PHE A 152 -7.62 -4.38 8.42
N ARG A 153 -8.79 -4.22 7.77
CA ARG A 153 -9.56 -5.34 7.23
C ARG A 153 -8.77 -6.11 6.16
N PHE A 154 -7.95 -5.41 5.39
CA PHE A 154 -7.03 -6.02 4.42
C PHE A 154 -5.79 -6.62 5.08
N ASN A 155 -5.27 -6.00 6.13
CA ASN A 155 -4.03 -6.41 6.80
C ASN A 155 -4.20 -6.40 8.33
N PRO A 156 -4.79 -7.44 8.94
CA PRO A 156 -4.98 -7.52 10.38
C PRO A 156 -3.67 -7.55 11.17
N TRP A 157 -2.58 -7.97 10.55
CA TRP A 157 -1.24 -7.98 11.14
C TRP A 157 -0.80 -6.57 11.48
N ARG A 158 -1.02 -5.64 10.55
CA ARG A 158 -0.73 -4.23 10.77
C ARG A 158 -1.57 -3.62 11.89
N PHE A 159 -2.82 -4.06 12.03
CA PHE A 159 -3.65 -3.66 13.16
C PHE A 159 -3.05 -4.10 14.49
N MET A 160 -2.58 -5.35 14.57
CA MET A 160 -1.92 -5.85 15.79
C MET A 160 -0.64 -5.06 16.08
N GLU A 161 0.19 -4.75 15.08
CA GLU A 161 1.42 -3.98 15.23
C GLU A 161 1.24 -2.61 15.88
N VAL A 162 0.14 -1.93 15.57
CA VAL A 162 -0.11 -0.56 16.05
C VAL A 162 -1.05 -0.49 17.25
N ASN A 163 -1.63 -1.61 17.68
CA ASN A 163 -2.59 -1.66 18.78
C ASN A 163 -1.94 -2.22 20.04
N SER A 164 -1.92 -1.42 21.12
CA SER A 164 -1.29 -1.77 22.39
C SER A 164 -1.91 -2.97 23.13
N ASN A 165 -3.07 -3.45 22.67
CA ASN A 165 -3.72 -4.64 23.23
C ASN A 165 -3.06 -5.96 22.81
N PHE A 166 -2.03 -5.89 21.94
CA PHE A 166 -1.30 -7.07 21.47
C PHE A 166 0.14 -7.04 21.94
N LYS A 167 0.62 -8.20 22.43
CA LYS A 167 2.00 -8.41 22.80
C LYS A 167 2.81 -8.87 21.58
N ILE A 168 3.65 -8.00 21.06
CA ILE A 168 4.37 -8.20 19.81
C ILE A 168 5.86 -8.34 20.06
N PHE A 169 6.50 -9.17 19.28
CA PHE A 169 7.96 -9.25 19.20
C PHE A 169 8.42 -8.98 17.78
N THR A 170 9.39 -8.09 17.59
CA THR A 170 10.04 -7.88 16.29
C THR A 170 11.25 -8.80 16.18
N PHE A 171 11.18 -9.76 15.27
CA PHE A 171 12.17 -10.80 15.06
C PHE A 171 13.17 -10.37 13.98
N SER A 172 14.45 -10.35 14.33
CA SER A 172 15.55 -10.10 13.40
C SER A 172 16.19 -11.42 12.98
N TYR A 173 16.27 -11.64 11.67
CA TYR A 173 16.80 -12.88 11.12
C TYR A 173 18.04 -12.61 10.26
N LYS A 174 19.19 -13.15 10.65
CA LYS A 174 20.50 -12.85 10.05
C LYS A 174 20.92 -13.81 8.92
N LYS A 175 20.02 -14.60 8.37
CA LYS A 175 20.35 -15.52 7.28
C LYS A 175 20.56 -14.74 5.97
N LYS A 176 21.66 -15.01 5.27
CA LYS A 176 21.79 -14.60 3.88
C LYS A 176 21.05 -15.61 3.01
N TRP A 177 19.98 -15.14 2.36
CA TRP A 177 19.28 -15.95 1.36
C TRP A 177 20.06 -15.98 0.06
N ASN A 178 19.85 -17.06 -0.71
CA ASN A 178 20.37 -17.12 -2.07
C ASN A 178 19.69 -16.09 -2.94
N ASP A 179 20.37 -14.98 -3.23
CA ASP A 179 19.86 -13.87 -4.01
C ASP A 179 19.36 -14.30 -5.40
N GLU A 180 19.93 -15.36 -6.01
CA GLU A 180 19.49 -15.89 -7.30
C GLU A 180 18.09 -16.51 -7.22
N LYS A 181 17.78 -17.27 -6.15
CA LYS A 181 16.44 -17.84 -5.95
C LYS A 181 15.40 -16.74 -5.71
N ILE A 182 15.73 -15.73 -4.93
CA ILE A 182 14.86 -14.58 -4.68
C ILE A 182 14.65 -13.80 -5.97
N LYS A 183 15.71 -13.53 -6.71
CA LYS A 183 15.67 -12.85 -8.00
C LYS A 183 14.82 -13.63 -9.02
N PHE A 184 15.03 -14.93 -9.13
CA PHE A 184 14.22 -15.81 -9.98
C PHE A 184 12.73 -15.77 -9.60
N THR A 185 12.42 -15.84 -8.31
CA THR A 185 11.04 -15.75 -7.82
C THR A 185 10.39 -14.42 -8.19
N ARG A 186 11.11 -13.31 -7.98
CA ARG A 186 10.65 -11.97 -8.36
C ARG A 186 10.44 -11.80 -9.86
N GLU A 187 11.35 -12.33 -10.68
CA GLU A 187 11.21 -12.33 -12.13
C GLU A 187 10.02 -13.17 -12.59
N LYS A 188 9.81 -14.34 -11.99
CA LYS A 188 8.63 -15.18 -12.26
C LYS A 188 7.34 -14.46 -11.91
N ILE A 189 7.23 -13.84 -10.73
CA ILE A 189 6.07 -13.02 -10.32
C ILE A 189 5.87 -11.86 -11.31
N LYS A 190 6.92 -11.13 -11.65
CA LYS A 190 6.86 -9.99 -12.58
C LYS A 190 6.38 -10.40 -13.98
N ASN A 191 6.81 -11.56 -14.47
CA ASN A 191 6.39 -12.07 -15.78
C ASN A 191 4.93 -12.53 -15.76
N LEU A 192 4.47 -13.13 -14.66
CA LEU A 192 3.08 -13.49 -14.47
C LEU A 192 2.19 -12.25 -14.39
N MET A 193 2.59 -11.22 -13.64
CA MET A 193 1.87 -9.95 -13.57
C MET A 193 1.81 -9.22 -14.91
N LYS A 194 2.84 -9.31 -15.76
CA LYS A 194 2.81 -8.75 -17.12
C LYS A 194 1.80 -9.45 -18.04
N GLN A 195 1.61 -10.76 -17.89
CA GLN A 195 0.60 -11.51 -18.67
C GLN A 195 -0.83 -11.13 -18.23
N GLU A 196 -1.01 -10.70 -16.99
CA GLU A 196 -2.28 -10.20 -16.48
C GLU A 196 -2.58 -8.78 -16.98
N ASP A 197 -1.59 -7.91 -17.08
CA ASP A 197 -1.73 -6.55 -17.63
C ASP A 197 -2.20 -6.55 -19.10
N GLU A 198 -1.95 -7.64 -19.85
CA GLU A 198 -2.48 -7.84 -21.20
C GLU A 198 -3.92 -8.41 -21.22
N ALA A 199 -4.40 -9.00 -20.13
CA ALA A 199 -5.66 -9.73 -20.09
C ALA A 199 -6.82 -9.02 -19.37
N GLN A 200 -6.54 -8.12 -18.42
CA GLN A 200 -7.55 -7.29 -17.71
C GLN A 200 -6.88 -6.04 -17.11
N PRO A 201 -7.51 -4.87 -17.11
CA PRO A 201 -7.02 -3.72 -16.37
C PRO A 201 -7.22 -3.99 -14.87
N VAL A 202 -6.18 -4.52 -14.22
CA VAL A 202 -6.16 -4.66 -12.77
C VAL A 202 -6.06 -3.28 -12.13
N ASP A 203 -6.85 -3.07 -11.10
CA ASP A 203 -7.03 -1.87 -10.26
C ASP A 203 -5.75 -1.45 -9.46
N SER A 204 -4.56 -1.69 -10.03
CA SER A 204 -3.28 -1.08 -9.62
C SER A 204 -3.16 0.39 -10.06
N ASN A 205 -4.27 0.97 -10.50
CA ASN A 205 -4.39 2.29 -11.12
C ASN A 205 -4.73 3.42 -10.13
N GLU A 206 -4.59 3.21 -8.83
CA GLU A 206 -4.89 4.26 -7.85
C GLU A 206 -4.13 5.58 -8.14
N PRO A 207 -2.81 5.56 -8.42
CA PRO A 207 -2.11 6.76 -8.87
C PRO A 207 -2.61 7.27 -10.21
N ILE A 208 -2.93 6.40 -11.16
CA ILE A 208 -3.41 6.78 -12.50
C ILE A 208 -4.79 7.43 -12.42
N ASN A 209 -5.71 6.91 -11.61
CA ASN A 209 -7.03 7.51 -11.42
C ASN A 209 -6.94 8.88 -10.73
N ARG A 210 -6.05 9.02 -9.75
CA ARG A 210 -5.75 10.30 -9.08
C ARG A 210 -5.30 11.34 -10.10
N TYR A 211 -4.29 11.05 -10.89
CA TYR A 211 -3.77 12.00 -11.88
C TYR A 211 -4.75 12.28 -13.03
N ARG A 212 -5.61 11.33 -13.40
CA ARG A 212 -6.74 11.59 -14.31
C ARG A 212 -7.76 12.54 -13.71
N PHE A 213 -8.07 12.40 -12.42
CA PHE A 213 -8.92 13.38 -11.74
C PHE A 213 -8.24 14.75 -11.67
N ILE A 214 -6.96 14.82 -11.31
CA ILE A 214 -6.18 16.04 -11.24
C ILE A 214 -6.10 16.72 -12.62
N SER A 215 -6.04 15.96 -13.71
CA SER A 215 -5.90 16.53 -15.07
C SER A 215 -7.06 17.46 -15.48
N GLN A 216 -8.24 17.34 -14.88
CA GLN A 216 -9.36 18.25 -15.14
C GLN A 216 -9.10 19.70 -14.67
N PHE A 217 -8.12 19.92 -13.79
CA PHE A 217 -7.71 21.25 -13.31
C PHE A 217 -6.54 21.83 -14.10
N ILE A 218 -6.05 21.13 -15.13
CA ILE A 218 -4.90 21.50 -15.95
C ILE A 218 -5.36 21.90 -17.33
N VAL A 219 -4.79 22.98 -17.87
CA VAL A 219 -5.08 23.44 -19.23
C VAL A 219 -3.80 23.48 -20.08
N LYS A 220 -3.97 23.44 -21.41
CA LYS A 220 -2.86 23.34 -22.39
C LYS A 220 -1.83 24.48 -22.34
N THR A 221 -2.13 25.56 -21.65
CA THR A 221 -1.21 26.70 -21.47
C THR A 221 -0.42 26.63 -20.18
N ASP A 222 -0.74 25.70 -19.27
CA ASP A 222 -0.12 25.61 -17.95
C ASP A 222 1.32 25.06 -18.00
N ASN A 223 2.21 25.72 -17.29
CA ASN A 223 3.47 25.13 -16.84
C ASN A 223 3.22 24.46 -15.48
N VAL A 224 3.44 23.17 -15.40
CA VAL A 224 3.07 22.34 -14.24
C VAL A 224 4.33 21.75 -13.59
N LEU A 225 4.36 21.81 -12.28
CA LEU A 225 5.32 21.06 -11.46
C LEU A 225 4.59 19.92 -10.75
N ASP A 226 5.16 18.73 -10.77
CA ASP A 226 4.79 17.57 -9.97
C ASP A 226 5.92 17.30 -8.97
N ILE A 227 5.73 17.69 -7.71
CA ILE A 227 6.75 17.55 -6.66
C ILE A 227 6.61 16.22 -5.93
N ALA A 228 7.74 15.50 -5.80
CA ALA A 228 7.83 14.11 -5.38
C ALA A 228 7.08 13.18 -6.37
N CYS A 229 7.47 13.29 -7.64
CA CYS A 229 6.78 12.63 -8.76
C CYS A 229 6.98 11.10 -8.82
N GLY A 230 7.83 10.52 -7.96
CA GLY A 230 8.16 9.10 -7.95
C GLY A 230 8.66 8.60 -9.31
N GLU A 231 8.14 7.48 -9.78
CA GLU A 231 8.48 6.87 -11.08
C GLU A 231 7.92 7.62 -12.30
N GLY A 232 7.27 8.77 -12.11
CA GLY A 232 6.84 9.67 -13.18
C GLY A 232 5.56 9.27 -13.94
N SER A 233 4.88 8.19 -13.55
CA SER A 233 3.66 7.72 -14.25
C SER A 233 2.54 8.76 -14.21
N GLY A 234 2.33 9.40 -13.07
CA GLY A 234 1.36 10.50 -12.91
C GLY A 234 1.76 11.75 -13.70
N THR A 235 3.02 12.15 -13.59
CA THR A 235 3.60 13.29 -14.30
C THR A 235 3.43 13.15 -15.83
N LYS A 236 3.60 11.92 -16.34
CA LYS A 236 3.37 11.58 -17.75
C LYS A 236 1.92 11.82 -18.15
N ILE A 237 0.95 11.46 -17.31
CA ILE A 237 -0.47 11.73 -17.60
C ILE A 237 -0.71 13.23 -17.72
N ILE A 238 -0.21 14.03 -16.77
CA ILE A 238 -0.36 15.50 -16.80
C ILE A 238 0.26 16.11 -18.06
N SER A 239 1.34 15.53 -18.58
CA SER A 239 1.97 16.04 -19.83
C SER A 239 1.06 15.98 -21.07
N ASP A 240 0.00 15.18 -21.03
CA ASP A 240 -1.02 15.14 -22.08
C ASP A 240 -1.96 16.35 -22.04
N PHE A 241 -1.99 17.13 -20.95
CA PHE A 241 -2.93 18.22 -20.71
C PHE A 241 -2.26 19.58 -20.54
N ALA A 242 -0.96 19.65 -20.32
CA ALA A 242 -0.20 20.85 -20.01
C ALA A 242 0.69 21.31 -21.19
N LYS A 243 1.18 22.56 -21.09
CA LYS A 243 2.19 23.12 -22.00
C LYS A 243 3.56 22.50 -21.72
N GLU A 244 3.98 22.52 -20.48
CA GLU A 244 5.25 21.98 -20.01
C GLU A 244 5.09 21.37 -18.62
N VAL A 245 5.72 20.23 -18.35
CA VAL A 245 5.62 19.53 -17.08
C VAL A 245 7.01 19.18 -16.56
N TYR A 246 7.24 19.49 -15.31
CA TYR A 246 8.45 19.15 -14.56
C TYR A 246 8.08 18.18 -13.45
N GLY A 247 8.68 17.00 -13.43
CA GLY A 247 8.62 16.06 -12.31
C GLY A 247 9.91 16.16 -11.49
N ILE A 248 9.80 16.41 -10.20
CA ILE A 248 10.95 16.45 -9.27
C ILE A 248 10.79 15.34 -8.24
N ASP A 249 11.86 14.57 -8.02
CA ASP A 249 11.95 13.61 -6.93
C ASP A 249 13.39 13.54 -6.40
N TYR A 250 13.56 13.29 -5.10
CA TYR A 250 14.87 13.15 -4.48
C TYR A 250 15.50 11.78 -4.70
N ASP A 251 14.70 10.76 -5.05
CA ASP A 251 15.18 9.41 -5.29
C ASP A 251 15.78 9.28 -6.70
N LYS A 252 17.11 9.06 -6.73
CA LYS A 252 17.85 8.90 -7.98
C LYS A 252 17.34 7.75 -8.84
N LYS A 253 16.85 6.67 -8.22
CA LYS A 253 16.34 5.50 -8.93
C LYS A 253 15.01 5.83 -9.61
N TYR A 254 14.11 6.49 -8.90
CA TYR A 254 12.81 6.91 -9.47
C TYR A 254 13.02 7.84 -10.67
N ILE A 255 13.88 8.84 -10.55
CA ILE A 255 14.17 9.75 -11.66
C ILE A 255 14.86 9.05 -12.86
N ALA A 256 15.75 8.10 -12.60
CA ALA A 256 16.37 7.31 -13.67
C ALA A 256 15.33 6.45 -14.41
N ASP A 257 14.45 5.78 -13.66
CA ASP A 257 13.37 4.97 -14.20
C ASP A 257 12.35 5.83 -14.97
N ALA A 258 11.99 6.99 -14.44
CA ALA A 258 11.08 7.94 -15.10
C ALA A 258 11.63 8.44 -16.43
N LYS A 259 12.90 8.84 -16.48
CA LYS A 259 13.58 9.26 -17.71
C LYS A 259 13.69 8.15 -18.75
N LEU A 260 13.86 6.90 -18.31
CA LEU A 260 13.93 5.74 -19.19
C LEU A 260 12.57 5.38 -19.78
N LYS A 261 11.50 5.43 -18.94
CA LYS A 261 10.15 5.00 -19.32
C LYS A 261 9.40 6.05 -20.13
N PHE A 262 9.62 7.34 -19.86
CA PHE A 262 8.81 8.42 -20.39
C PHE A 262 9.66 9.51 -21.07
N SER A 263 9.50 9.63 -22.37
CA SER A 263 10.14 10.67 -23.18
C SER A 263 9.10 11.45 -23.97
N LYS A 264 8.96 12.75 -23.68
CA LYS A 264 8.11 13.69 -24.42
C LYS A 264 8.76 15.06 -24.49
N PRO A 265 8.53 15.85 -25.56
CA PRO A 265 9.15 17.17 -25.70
C PRO A 265 8.81 18.13 -24.56
N ASN A 266 7.61 18.01 -23.97
CA ASN A 266 7.09 18.87 -22.92
C ASN A 266 7.22 18.26 -21.50
N LEU A 267 8.00 17.19 -21.32
CA LEU A 267 8.14 16.47 -20.04
C LEU A 267 9.61 16.40 -19.61
N LYS A 268 9.90 16.89 -18.41
CA LYS A 268 11.25 16.90 -17.84
C LYS A 268 11.24 16.29 -16.44
N PHE A 269 12.18 15.39 -16.15
CA PHE A 269 12.40 14.83 -14.82
C PHE A 269 13.73 15.33 -14.25
N ILE A 270 13.68 15.82 -13.01
CA ILE A 270 14.79 16.48 -12.31
C ILE A 270 15.03 15.78 -10.98
N LEU A 271 16.26 15.38 -10.71
CA LEU A 271 16.68 14.86 -9.42
C LEU A 271 16.85 16.01 -8.44
N GLY A 272 16.12 15.99 -7.33
CA GLY A 272 16.25 16.99 -6.27
C GLY A 272 15.10 16.98 -5.28
N SER A 273 15.24 17.77 -4.23
CA SER A 273 14.23 17.99 -3.19
C SER A 273 13.46 19.30 -3.42
N ASP A 274 12.55 19.61 -2.48
CA ASP A 274 11.81 20.86 -2.46
C ASP A 274 12.71 22.12 -2.35
N GLU A 275 13.96 21.97 -1.93
CA GLU A 275 14.95 23.06 -1.91
C GLU A 275 15.22 23.63 -3.30
N LEU A 276 15.10 22.82 -4.36
CA LEU A 276 15.23 23.29 -5.74
C LEU A 276 14.17 24.34 -6.10
N LEU A 277 13.03 24.36 -5.41
CA LEU A 277 11.95 25.32 -5.68
C LEU A 277 12.37 26.76 -5.45
N GLU A 278 13.35 27.00 -4.59
CA GLU A 278 13.91 28.35 -4.34
C GLU A 278 14.60 28.92 -5.59
N GLY A 279 15.13 28.05 -6.46
CA GLY A 279 15.78 28.45 -7.71
C GLY A 279 14.85 28.70 -8.89
N PHE A 280 13.58 28.24 -8.84
CA PHE A 280 12.64 28.42 -9.94
C PHE A 280 11.95 29.80 -9.96
N GLY A 281 11.78 30.43 -8.76
CA GLY A 281 10.96 31.63 -8.65
C GLY A 281 9.49 31.36 -9.09
N GLU A 282 8.77 32.41 -9.44
CA GLU A 282 7.34 32.32 -9.87
C GLU A 282 7.19 31.79 -11.30
N GLN A 283 7.41 30.49 -11.48
CA GLN A 283 7.47 29.85 -12.81
C GLN A 283 6.21 29.02 -13.16
N PHE A 284 5.53 28.45 -12.17
CA PHE A 284 4.49 27.46 -12.41
C PHE A 284 3.07 28.05 -12.31
N ASP A 285 2.21 27.64 -13.24
CA ASP A 285 0.78 27.92 -13.18
C ASP A 285 0.07 26.96 -12.21
N LYS A 286 0.58 25.73 -12.13
CA LYS A 286 0.09 24.69 -11.23
C LYS A 286 1.26 23.95 -10.58
N VAL A 287 1.11 23.60 -9.30
CA VAL A 287 1.96 22.65 -8.61
C VAL A 287 1.09 21.51 -8.08
N ILE A 288 1.45 20.28 -8.39
CA ILE A 288 0.83 19.04 -7.91
C ILE A 288 1.72 18.50 -6.79
N CYS A 289 1.09 18.16 -5.68
CA CYS A 289 1.74 17.56 -4.52
C CYS A 289 0.81 16.47 -3.95
N THR A 290 1.12 15.22 -4.21
CA THR A 290 0.28 14.09 -3.77
C THR A 290 1.06 13.16 -2.88
N HIS A 291 0.50 12.81 -1.72
CA HIS A 291 1.11 11.89 -0.75
C HIS A 291 2.58 12.20 -0.45
N THR A 292 2.86 13.47 -0.14
CA THR A 292 4.22 13.96 0.10
C THR A 292 4.33 14.76 1.39
N LEU A 293 3.32 15.60 1.67
CA LEU A 293 3.35 16.53 2.80
C LEU A 293 3.46 15.80 4.16
N GLU A 294 2.94 14.60 4.25
CA GLU A 294 3.02 13.73 5.42
C GLU A 294 4.44 13.24 5.73
N HIS A 295 5.33 13.23 4.74
CA HIS A 295 6.72 12.74 4.87
C HIS A 295 7.72 13.86 5.19
N VAL A 296 7.41 15.12 4.88
CA VAL A 296 8.36 16.22 5.05
C VAL A 296 8.55 16.60 6.53
N SER A 297 9.74 17.12 6.88
CA SER A 297 10.03 17.50 8.26
C SER A 297 9.29 18.76 8.68
N ASP A 298 9.28 19.79 7.83
CA ASP A 298 8.61 21.08 8.04
C ASP A 298 7.59 21.31 6.92
N ASP A 299 6.34 21.02 7.20
CA ASP A 299 5.22 21.17 6.26
C ASP A 299 4.95 22.62 5.88
N LYS A 300 5.19 23.56 6.81
CA LYS A 300 5.01 25.00 6.55
C LYS A 300 6.07 25.53 5.59
N LEU A 301 7.34 25.16 5.82
CA LEU A 301 8.44 25.56 4.95
C LEU A 301 8.25 24.98 3.55
N PHE A 302 7.89 23.69 3.47
CA PHE A 302 7.62 22.98 2.22
C PHE A 302 6.50 23.68 1.42
N LEU A 303 5.37 23.96 2.04
CA LEU A 303 4.25 24.66 1.38
C LEU A 303 4.60 26.11 1.00
N ARG A 304 5.43 26.81 1.78
CA ARG A 304 5.91 28.14 1.40
C ARG A 304 6.83 28.09 0.17
N ARG A 305 7.71 27.10 0.06
CA ARG A 305 8.54 26.88 -1.13
C ARG A 305 7.67 26.65 -2.36
N ILE A 306 6.65 25.79 -2.25
CA ILE A 306 5.67 25.58 -3.31
C ILE A 306 4.96 26.91 -3.67
N ARG A 307 4.49 27.66 -2.67
CA ARG A 307 3.83 28.95 -2.89
C ARG A 307 4.71 29.95 -3.65
N ASN A 308 5.99 29.99 -3.30
CA ASN A 308 6.94 30.91 -3.94
C ASN A 308 7.27 30.49 -5.39
N SER A 309 7.17 29.23 -5.72
CA SER A 309 7.36 28.73 -7.10
C SER A 309 6.15 28.96 -8.01
N LEU A 310 4.99 29.25 -7.44
CA LEU A 310 3.76 29.56 -8.18
C LEU A 310 3.73 30.99 -8.66
N LYS A 311 3.30 31.19 -9.90
CA LYS A 311 2.96 32.52 -10.46
C LYS A 311 1.86 33.19 -9.63
N PRO A 312 1.66 34.51 -9.79
CA PRO A 312 0.45 35.19 -9.30
C PRO A 312 -0.80 34.45 -9.82
N ASN A 313 -1.77 34.18 -8.95
CA ASN A 313 -2.95 33.36 -9.22
C ASN A 313 -2.68 31.88 -9.58
N GLY A 314 -1.45 31.40 -9.46
CA GLY A 314 -1.12 30.00 -9.63
C GLY A 314 -1.78 29.13 -8.55
N LYS A 315 -1.97 27.83 -8.84
CA LYS A 315 -2.70 26.92 -7.95
C LYS A 315 -1.86 25.75 -7.51
N LEU A 316 -1.99 25.40 -6.23
CA LEU A 316 -1.54 24.14 -5.65
C LEU A 316 -2.68 23.13 -5.71
N ILE A 317 -2.40 21.94 -6.21
CA ILE A 317 -3.27 20.77 -6.11
C ILE A 317 -2.61 19.83 -5.11
N LEU A 318 -3.15 19.81 -3.89
CA LEU A 318 -2.58 19.11 -2.74
C LEU A 318 -3.45 17.91 -2.38
N GLU A 319 -2.85 16.73 -2.33
CA GLU A 319 -3.51 15.55 -1.77
C GLU A 319 -2.66 14.97 -0.64
N VAL A 320 -3.31 14.72 0.49
CA VAL A 320 -2.70 14.09 1.68
C VAL A 320 -3.59 12.98 2.21
N PRO A 321 -3.04 11.94 2.85
CA PRO A 321 -3.83 10.96 3.55
C PRO A 321 -4.59 11.61 4.72
N ARG A 322 -5.84 11.20 4.88
CA ARG A 322 -6.67 11.62 6.01
C ARG A 322 -6.16 10.98 7.29
N LEU A 323 -6.00 11.78 8.35
CA LEU A 323 -5.77 11.23 9.69
C LEU A 323 -6.98 10.39 10.09
N CYS A 324 -6.75 9.13 10.33
CA CYS A 324 -7.76 8.28 10.93
C CYS A 324 -7.68 8.38 12.47
N PRO A 325 -8.80 8.58 13.16
CA PRO A 325 -8.80 8.73 14.62
C PRO A 325 -8.44 7.43 15.37
N TYR A 326 -8.14 6.32 14.66
CA TYR A 326 -7.95 5.02 15.28
C TYR A 326 -6.78 4.24 14.65
N PRO A 327 -5.88 3.66 15.45
CA PRO A 327 -5.62 3.84 16.86
C PRO A 327 -4.92 5.18 17.14
N ILE A 328 -5.31 5.75 18.23
CA ILE A 328 -5.05 7.10 18.71
C ILE A 328 -3.67 7.65 18.38
N GLY A 329 -3.65 8.73 17.59
CA GLY A 329 -2.57 9.73 17.59
C GLY A 329 -1.24 9.34 16.92
N LYS A 330 -1.13 8.20 16.23
CA LYS A 330 0.07 7.82 15.50
C LYS A 330 -0.23 7.68 14.00
N PRO A 331 0.70 8.15 13.13
CA PRO A 331 0.57 7.91 11.69
C PRO A 331 0.43 6.42 11.36
N LEU A 332 -0.36 6.10 10.34
CA LEU A 332 -0.59 4.72 9.92
C LEU A 332 0.69 4.06 9.38
N TRP A 333 1.48 4.83 8.65
CA TRP A 333 2.69 4.36 8.00
C TRP A 333 3.92 4.78 8.80
N PRO A 334 4.94 3.92 8.98
CA PRO A 334 6.12 4.23 9.78
C PRO A 334 6.92 5.44 9.30
N ASP A 335 6.85 5.72 8.00
CA ASP A 335 7.54 6.82 7.31
C ASP A 335 6.72 8.11 7.26
N HIS A 336 5.42 8.07 7.62
CA HIS A 336 4.65 9.29 7.83
C HIS A 336 5.08 9.98 9.12
N LYS A 337 5.51 11.22 9.01
CA LYS A 337 5.80 12.07 10.18
C LYS A 337 4.52 12.60 10.81
N ARG A 338 3.47 12.74 10.00
CA ARG A 338 2.13 13.18 10.39
C ARG A 338 1.08 12.72 9.40
N GLU A 339 -0.16 12.81 9.81
CA GLU A 339 -1.35 12.73 8.96
C GLU A 339 -2.28 13.87 9.39
N TYR A 340 -3.24 14.24 8.57
CA TYR A 340 -4.00 15.46 8.74
C TYR A 340 -5.48 15.19 9.00
N GLU A 341 -6.04 15.92 9.98
CA GLU A 341 -7.48 16.15 10.05
C GLU A 341 -7.84 17.31 9.14
N LYS A 342 -9.08 17.30 8.62
CA LYS A 342 -9.58 18.31 7.69
C LYS A 342 -9.32 19.73 8.19
N ASP A 343 -9.81 20.07 9.38
CA ASP A 343 -9.74 21.42 9.92
C ASP A 343 -8.29 21.90 10.20
N SER A 344 -7.42 20.97 10.61
CA SER A 344 -6.01 21.29 10.85
C SER A 344 -5.26 21.54 9.56
N LEU A 345 -5.55 20.78 8.50
CA LEU A 345 -4.97 20.96 7.18
C LEU A 345 -5.43 22.27 6.53
N GLU A 346 -6.73 22.58 6.59
CA GLU A 346 -7.28 23.82 6.05
C GLU A 346 -6.69 25.05 6.71
N LYS A 347 -6.54 25.03 8.05
CA LYS A 347 -5.84 26.09 8.80
C LYS A 347 -4.36 26.21 8.38
N LEU A 348 -3.68 25.10 8.15
CA LEU A 348 -2.29 25.11 7.67
C LEU A 348 -2.18 25.74 6.29
N ILE A 349 -3.01 25.31 5.34
CA ILE A 349 -3.09 25.83 3.96
C ILE A 349 -3.31 27.36 3.98
N GLN A 350 -4.29 27.84 4.72
CA GLN A 350 -4.59 29.27 4.86
C GLN A 350 -3.45 30.05 5.51
N LYS A 351 -2.85 29.50 6.57
CA LYS A 351 -1.74 30.14 7.30
C LYS A 351 -0.49 30.35 6.45
N VAL A 352 -0.26 29.50 5.46
CA VAL A 352 0.88 29.65 4.54
C VAL A 352 0.56 30.51 3.32
N GLY A 353 -0.65 31.08 3.24
CA GLY A 353 -1.05 32.07 2.22
C GLY A 353 -1.67 31.43 0.98
N PHE A 354 -2.48 30.40 1.16
CA PHE A 354 -3.34 29.86 0.11
C PHE A 354 -4.82 30.07 0.47
N GLU A 355 -5.63 30.27 -0.58
CA GLU A 355 -7.07 30.26 -0.52
C GLU A 355 -7.58 28.93 -1.10
N ILE A 356 -8.48 28.24 -0.38
CA ILE A 356 -9.05 26.97 -0.82
C ILE A 356 -10.20 27.27 -1.80
N GLU A 357 -10.04 26.89 -3.07
CA GLU A 357 -11.09 27.06 -4.08
C GLU A 357 -12.00 25.82 -4.17
N SER A 358 -11.43 24.63 -4.00
CA SER A 358 -12.18 23.38 -4.05
C SER A 358 -11.56 22.34 -3.12
N ALA A 359 -12.42 21.49 -2.56
CA ALA A 359 -12.03 20.43 -1.66
C ALA A 359 -12.80 19.15 -1.98
N PHE A 360 -12.09 18.03 -2.09
CA PHE A 360 -12.63 16.72 -2.42
C PHE A 360 -12.16 15.68 -1.43
N GLY A 361 -13.01 14.69 -1.16
CA GLY A 361 -12.68 13.51 -0.40
C GLY A 361 -12.20 12.39 -1.34
N GLY A 362 -10.98 11.90 -1.15
CA GLY A 362 -10.49 10.71 -1.82
C GLY A 362 -11.19 9.46 -1.30
N ASN A 363 -11.56 8.58 -2.22
CA ASN A 363 -12.10 7.27 -1.99
C ASN A 363 -11.46 6.35 -3.04
N ARG A 364 -11.02 5.14 -2.73
CA ARG A 364 -10.19 4.23 -3.57
C ARG A 364 -10.38 4.32 -5.09
N ARG A 365 -11.57 4.70 -5.55
CA ARG A 365 -11.91 4.75 -6.99
C ARG A 365 -12.33 6.12 -7.49
N ASP A 366 -12.82 6.99 -6.60
CA ASP A 366 -13.47 8.25 -6.98
C ASP A 366 -13.16 9.37 -5.99
N TYR A 367 -13.46 10.58 -6.40
CA TYR A 367 -13.47 11.75 -5.54
C TYR A 367 -14.92 12.16 -5.27
N VAL A 368 -15.21 12.36 -3.99
CA VAL A 368 -16.53 12.68 -3.45
C VAL A 368 -16.48 14.02 -2.72
N ASN A 369 -17.57 14.43 -2.07
CA ASN A 369 -17.54 15.60 -1.21
C ASN A 369 -16.49 15.42 -0.10
N VAL A 370 -15.78 16.48 0.26
CA VAL A 370 -14.72 16.43 1.28
C VAL A 370 -15.20 15.93 2.65
N SER A 371 -16.47 16.16 2.99
CA SER A 371 -17.09 15.63 4.21
C SER A 371 -17.18 14.10 4.20
N ASP A 372 -17.24 13.48 3.03
CA ASP A 372 -17.39 12.05 2.83
C ASP A 372 -16.05 11.37 2.52
N ALA A 373 -14.94 12.10 2.72
CA ALA A 373 -13.59 11.61 2.52
C ALA A 373 -13.33 10.36 3.37
N ARG A 374 -12.88 9.29 2.73
CA ARG A 374 -12.51 8.04 3.41
C ARG A 374 -11.00 7.88 3.55
N ASP A 375 -10.28 8.25 2.52
CA ASP A 375 -8.87 7.88 2.33
C ASP A 375 -7.93 9.07 2.39
N ALA A 376 -8.29 10.13 1.69
CA ALA A 376 -7.45 11.29 1.51
C ALA A 376 -8.28 12.57 1.40
N PHE A 377 -7.63 13.71 1.57
CA PHE A 377 -8.17 15.02 1.22
C PHE A 377 -7.42 15.57 0.01
N LEU A 378 -8.14 15.97 -1.02
CA LEU A 378 -7.59 16.69 -2.16
C LEU A 378 -8.13 18.12 -2.18
N TYR A 379 -7.22 19.08 -2.20
CA TYR A 379 -7.52 20.51 -2.24
C TYR A 379 -6.95 21.15 -3.48
N VAL A 380 -7.76 22.01 -4.13
CA VAL A 380 -7.29 22.96 -5.13
C VAL A 380 -7.21 24.32 -4.45
N CYS A 381 -5.99 24.84 -4.32
CA CYS A 381 -5.69 26.02 -3.54
C CYS A 381 -5.08 27.10 -4.44
N LYS A 382 -5.60 28.31 -4.39
CA LYS A 382 -5.07 29.47 -5.11
C LYS A 382 -4.04 30.19 -4.24
N LYS A 383 -2.93 30.63 -4.84
CA LYS A 383 -1.98 31.52 -4.19
C LYS A 383 -2.67 32.84 -3.84
N SER A 384 -2.73 33.16 -2.54
CA SER A 384 -3.21 34.47 -2.09
C SER A 384 -2.19 35.56 -2.45
N ASN A 385 -2.69 36.73 -2.80
CA ASN A 385 -1.87 37.90 -3.15
C ASN A 385 -1.02 38.40 -1.98
#